data_eadcb3741ccbcf15f34cdc4fecb4cf83
#
_entry.id   eadcb3741ccbcf15f34cdc4fecb4cf83
#
_cell.length_a   1.000
_cell.length_b   1.000
_cell.length_c   1.000
_cell.angle_alpha   90.00
_cell.angle_beta   90.00
_cell.angle_gamma   90.00
#
_symmetry.space_group_name_H-M   'P 1'
#
loop_
_entity.id
_entity.type
_entity.pdbx_description
1 polymer ?
#
loop_
_entity_poly.entity_id
_entity_poly.type
_entity_poly.pdbx_seq_one_letter_code
_entity_poly.pdbx_strand_id
1 'polypeptide(L)'
;QELFTQYKIQIDFAYQTFVWDSESTQKAHVYCVIIGFSCHTDSELLRNSTEKRIFNSDGTIVDVKNINGYLLDAPDIFINIRSKPLCDVPVMKNGNVPLDGDALKVEKEDLATFKNCPWIKQLMGGRELLHNELRYVLWLVGVNPTEIIKNPEVLKRVEQCRQNRLAMKDKGTQKLAETPTTFRDTNNPKNYIALPMVSSERRTYIPMAYLHDDVIPTNQIQTIPEASLYHFGVLNSLMHMAWMRAVCGRLKGDYRYSKDIVYNNFPWCNPTEAQKTEIERTAQAILEARELYKDACLAELYGENMYLFAELKKAHEANDKAVEKAYGRTFSNDDERVAFLFEKYVELTK
;
A
#
# COMPACT_ATOMS: atom_id res chain seq x y z
N GLN A 1 -0.17 22.81 -1.83
CA GLN A 1 -1.30 23.41 -2.54
C GLN A 1 -1.36 24.92 -2.27
N GLU A 2 -1.39 25.35 -1.01
CA GLU A 2 -1.51 26.77 -0.61
C GLU A 2 -0.43 27.65 -1.28
N LEU A 3 0.83 27.24 -1.27
CA LEU A 3 1.93 27.95 -1.91
C LEU A 3 1.66 28.26 -3.40
N PHE A 4 1.15 27.28 -4.15
CA PHE A 4 0.85 27.41 -5.57
C PHE A 4 -0.41 28.26 -5.83
N THR A 5 -1.49 28.05 -5.04
CA THR A 5 -2.78 28.69 -5.29
C THR A 5 -2.85 30.09 -4.70
N GLN A 6 -2.35 30.32 -3.49
CA GLN A 6 -2.44 31.57 -2.77
C GLN A 6 -1.23 32.48 -3.05
N TYR A 7 -0.01 31.94 -2.95
CA TYR A 7 1.22 32.70 -3.09
C TYR A 7 1.79 32.69 -4.51
N LYS A 8 1.15 31.95 -5.44
CA LYS A 8 1.54 31.91 -6.85
C LYS A 8 3.03 31.59 -7.07
N ILE A 9 3.57 30.66 -6.24
CA ILE A 9 4.94 30.21 -6.45
C ILE A 9 5.06 29.39 -7.72
N GLN A 10 6.25 29.43 -8.30
CA GLN A 10 6.70 28.59 -9.38
C GLN A 10 7.98 27.91 -8.92
N ILE A 11 8.10 26.59 -9.12
CA ILE A 11 9.34 25.88 -8.87
C ILE A 11 10.24 26.07 -10.10
N ASP A 12 11.45 26.57 -9.85
CA ASP A 12 12.43 26.87 -10.90
C ASP A 12 13.40 25.70 -11.08
N PHE A 13 13.79 25.05 -9.96
CA PHE A 13 14.56 23.81 -10.00
C PHE A 13 14.23 22.92 -8.79
N ALA A 14 14.44 21.61 -8.95
CA ALA A 14 14.27 20.65 -7.87
C ALA A 14 15.36 19.57 -7.94
N TYR A 15 15.97 19.27 -6.78
CA TYR A 15 16.68 18.02 -6.57
C TYR A 15 15.69 17.01 -6.01
N GLN A 16 15.48 15.91 -6.74
CA GLN A 16 14.66 14.81 -6.26
C GLN A 16 15.28 14.19 -5.00
N THR A 17 14.53 13.32 -4.33
CA THR A 17 14.93 12.73 -3.05
C THR A 17 16.33 12.12 -3.11
N PHE A 18 17.19 12.56 -2.22
CA PHE A 18 18.53 12.01 -2.00
C PHE A 18 18.80 11.81 -0.51
N VAL A 19 19.76 10.95 -0.20
CA VAL A 19 20.21 10.73 1.17
C VAL A 19 21.27 11.78 1.51
N TRP A 20 20.98 12.57 2.54
CA TRP A 20 21.99 13.49 3.09
C TRP A 20 23.00 12.67 3.90
N ASP A 21 24.24 12.64 3.44
CA ASP A 21 25.34 12.01 4.16
C ASP A 21 26.07 13.09 5.00
N SER A 22 25.92 12.99 6.33
CA SER A 22 26.63 13.89 7.23
C SER A 22 28.04 13.39 7.51
N GLU A 23 29.01 14.29 7.67
CA GLU A 23 30.39 13.97 8.07
C GLU A 23 30.48 13.46 9.53
N SER A 24 29.36 13.34 10.25
CA SER A 24 29.32 12.86 11.62
C SER A 24 29.66 11.37 11.73
N THR A 25 30.36 10.98 12.79
CA THR A 25 30.66 9.58 13.10
C THR A 25 29.43 8.73 13.39
N GLN A 26 28.31 9.37 13.81
CA GLN A 26 26.98 8.72 13.87
C GLN A 26 26.15 9.20 12.68
N LYS A 27 26.21 8.45 11.58
CA LYS A 27 25.48 8.77 10.36
C LYS A 27 23.97 8.60 10.54
N ALA A 28 23.25 9.73 10.60
CA ALA A 28 21.80 9.72 10.45
C ALA A 28 21.47 9.81 8.95
N HIS A 29 20.93 8.77 8.36
CA HIS A 29 20.43 8.82 7.00
C HIS A 29 19.14 9.64 6.97
N VAL A 30 19.21 10.87 6.48
CA VAL A 30 18.05 11.75 6.30
C VAL A 30 17.78 11.91 4.83
N TYR A 31 16.54 11.62 4.42
CA TYR A 31 16.11 11.86 3.05
C TYR A 31 15.74 13.34 2.89
N CYS A 32 16.35 14.00 1.90
CA CYS A 32 16.18 15.42 1.62
C CYS A 32 15.75 15.65 0.17
N VAL A 33 15.09 16.77 -0.06
CA VAL A 33 14.88 17.38 -1.36
C VAL A 33 15.34 18.82 -1.29
N ILE A 34 15.82 19.39 -2.41
CA ILE A 34 16.14 20.82 -2.49
C ILE A 34 15.25 21.43 -3.57
N ILE A 35 14.52 22.47 -3.21
CA ILE A 35 13.57 23.13 -4.11
C ILE A 35 13.92 24.62 -4.16
N GLY A 36 14.26 25.11 -5.34
CA GLY A 36 14.35 26.53 -5.63
C GLY A 36 13.05 26.99 -6.27
N PHE A 37 12.50 28.08 -5.78
CA PHE A 37 11.25 28.63 -6.30
C PHE A 37 11.27 30.15 -6.32
N SER A 38 10.45 30.72 -7.19
CA SER A 38 10.21 32.14 -7.29
C SER A 38 8.73 32.48 -7.00
N CYS A 39 8.49 33.68 -6.48
CA CYS A 39 7.17 34.26 -6.33
C CYS A 39 7.04 35.42 -7.31
N HIS A 40 6.15 35.30 -8.25
CA HIS A 40 5.90 36.37 -9.22
C HIS A 40 4.50 36.96 -9.02
N THR A 41 4.47 38.27 -8.79
CA THR A 41 3.19 39.04 -8.70
C THR A 41 2.68 39.43 -10.09
N ASP A 42 3.54 39.47 -11.10
CA ASP A 42 3.21 39.86 -12.46
C ASP A 42 3.22 38.67 -13.43
N SER A 43 2.13 38.55 -14.18
CA SER A 43 1.90 37.46 -15.14
C SER A 43 2.87 37.46 -16.36
N GLU A 44 3.55 38.56 -16.65
CA GLU A 44 4.55 38.63 -17.73
C GLU A 44 5.89 38.06 -17.35
N LEU A 45 6.30 38.20 -16.09
CA LEU A 45 7.53 37.58 -15.58
C LEU A 45 7.42 36.05 -15.47
N LEU A 46 6.23 35.53 -15.19
CA LEU A 46 5.92 34.08 -15.17
C LEU A 46 6.11 33.43 -16.55
N ARG A 47 5.88 34.15 -17.64
CA ARG A 47 6.03 33.63 -19.02
C ARG A 47 7.46 33.60 -19.51
N ASN A 48 8.33 34.40 -18.95
CA ASN A 48 9.73 34.55 -19.38
C ASN A 48 10.75 33.89 -18.46
N SER A 49 10.30 33.15 -17.42
CA SER A 49 11.21 32.49 -16.51
C SER A 49 11.80 31.24 -17.16
N THR A 50 13.01 31.36 -17.48
CA THR A 50 14.16 30.46 -17.53
C THR A 50 13.88 28.95 -17.48
N GLU A 51 14.71 28.21 -18.18
CA GLU A 51 14.89 26.75 -18.17
C GLU A 51 14.73 26.19 -16.74
N LYS A 52 13.66 25.43 -16.54
CA LYS A 52 13.44 24.71 -15.29
C LYS A 52 14.21 23.40 -15.32
N ARG A 53 14.77 22.97 -14.18
CA ARG A 53 15.60 21.79 -14.12
C ARG A 53 15.24 20.86 -13.00
N ILE A 54 15.17 19.56 -13.33
CA ILE A 54 15.07 18.50 -12.34
C ILE A 54 16.42 17.78 -12.29
N PHE A 55 16.97 17.68 -11.08
CA PHE A 55 18.17 16.92 -10.76
C PHE A 55 17.72 15.58 -10.18
N ASN A 56 17.83 14.51 -10.95
CA ASN A 56 17.39 13.18 -10.56
C ASN A 56 18.36 12.54 -9.57
N SER A 57 17.87 11.55 -8.82
CA SER A 57 18.66 10.81 -7.83
C SER A 57 19.80 9.99 -8.43
N ASP A 58 19.74 9.66 -9.73
CA ASP A 58 20.81 9.00 -10.49
C ASP A 58 21.90 9.95 -11.00
N GLY A 59 21.78 11.26 -10.71
CA GLY A 59 22.70 12.30 -11.13
C GLY A 59 22.42 12.89 -12.51
N THR A 60 21.38 12.44 -13.21
CA THR A 60 20.98 13.05 -14.47
C THR A 60 20.25 14.39 -14.25
N ILE A 61 20.41 15.32 -15.20
CA ILE A 61 19.78 16.63 -15.19
C ILE A 61 18.86 16.71 -16.40
N VAL A 62 17.60 17.07 -16.16
CA VAL A 62 16.59 17.19 -17.21
C VAL A 62 16.04 18.62 -17.24
N ASP A 63 16.06 19.26 -18.40
CA ASP A 63 15.36 20.50 -18.63
C ASP A 63 13.87 20.22 -18.88
N VAL A 64 12.99 20.91 -18.17
CA VAL A 64 11.56 20.62 -18.14
C VAL A 64 10.75 21.90 -18.35
N LYS A 65 9.49 21.73 -18.74
CA LYS A 65 8.56 22.85 -18.95
C LYS A 65 7.88 23.31 -17.67
N ASN A 66 7.57 22.37 -16.79
CA ASN A 66 6.96 22.64 -15.50
C ASN A 66 7.53 21.73 -14.42
N ILE A 67 7.56 22.20 -13.18
CA ILE A 67 7.88 21.35 -12.02
C ILE A 67 6.70 21.51 -11.04
N ASN A 68 5.91 20.46 -10.91
CA ASN A 68 4.75 20.46 -10.02
C ASN A 68 5.13 20.16 -8.56
N GLY A 69 4.16 20.15 -7.66
CA GLY A 69 4.36 19.85 -6.24
C GLY A 69 4.85 18.44 -5.92
N TYR A 70 4.91 17.54 -6.92
CA TYR A 70 5.48 16.19 -6.83
C TYR A 70 6.88 16.11 -7.42
N LEU A 71 7.47 17.24 -7.79
CA LEU A 71 8.80 17.38 -8.41
C LEU A 71 8.92 16.63 -9.74
N LEU A 72 7.87 16.66 -10.54
CA LEU A 72 7.77 16.02 -11.86
C LEU A 72 7.45 17.07 -12.94
N ASP A 73 7.88 16.79 -14.19
CA ASP A 73 7.47 17.58 -15.37
C ASP A 73 6.02 17.24 -15.74
N ALA A 74 5.10 17.84 -15.01
CA ALA A 74 3.65 17.64 -15.18
C ALA A 74 2.89 18.88 -14.74
N PRO A 75 1.59 19.02 -15.12
CA PRO A 75 0.73 20.09 -14.62
C PRO A 75 0.66 20.13 -13.09
N ASP A 76 0.34 21.31 -12.53
CA ASP A 76 0.12 21.50 -11.10
C ASP A 76 -1.17 20.79 -10.67
N ILE A 77 -1.01 19.65 -10.05
CA ILE A 77 -2.09 18.79 -9.58
C ILE A 77 -1.91 18.55 -8.09
N PHE A 78 -3.01 18.47 -7.36
CA PHE A 78 -3.03 18.17 -5.93
C PHE A 78 -3.97 17.01 -5.66
N ILE A 79 -3.43 15.88 -5.26
CA ILE A 79 -4.22 14.70 -4.91
C ILE A 79 -4.76 14.88 -3.50
N ASN A 80 -6.09 14.98 -3.38
CA ASN A 80 -6.78 15.16 -2.12
C ASN A 80 -7.22 13.82 -1.52
N ILE A 81 -7.39 13.80 -0.20
CA ILE A 81 -7.95 12.65 0.51
C ILE A 81 -9.34 12.33 -0.02
N ARG A 82 -9.56 11.07 -0.38
CA ARG A 82 -10.85 10.57 -0.90
C ARG A 82 -11.28 9.34 -0.13
N SER A 83 -12.50 9.35 0.40
CA SER A 83 -13.04 8.25 1.22
C SER A 83 -13.52 7.05 0.40
N LYS A 84 -13.78 7.23 -0.91
CA LYS A 84 -14.23 6.19 -1.84
C LYS A 84 -13.38 6.22 -3.10
N PRO A 85 -13.21 5.10 -3.79
CA PRO A 85 -12.52 5.05 -5.08
C PRO A 85 -13.11 6.02 -6.11
N LEU A 86 -12.24 6.61 -6.93
CA LEU A 86 -12.60 7.46 -8.05
C LEU A 86 -13.31 6.67 -9.17
N CYS A 87 -12.86 5.43 -9.38
CA CYS A 87 -13.39 4.51 -10.37
C CYS A 87 -14.27 3.44 -9.70
N ASP A 88 -15.08 2.74 -10.50
CA ASP A 88 -15.93 1.63 -10.02
C ASP A 88 -15.08 0.36 -9.81
N VAL A 89 -14.49 0.28 -8.64
CA VAL A 89 -13.64 -0.83 -8.21
C VAL A 89 -13.94 -1.21 -6.75
N PRO A 90 -13.59 -2.43 -6.30
CA PRO A 90 -13.82 -2.85 -4.92
C PRO A 90 -13.22 -1.89 -3.90
N VAL A 91 -13.96 -1.62 -2.81
CA VAL A 91 -13.51 -0.67 -1.78
C VAL A 91 -12.41 -1.28 -0.92
N MET A 92 -11.24 -0.64 -0.90
CA MET A 92 -10.15 -1.02 -0.01
C MET A 92 -10.48 -0.66 1.44
N LYS A 93 -10.17 -1.58 2.37
CA LYS A 93 -10.37 -1.41 3.81
C LYS A 93 -9.08 -1.65 4.58
N ASN A 94 -8.96 -1.05 5.75
CA ASN A 94 -7.88 -1.40 6.67
C ASN A 94 -8.23 -2.73 7.37
N GLY A 95 -7.20 -3.51 7.71
CA GLY A 95 -7.36 -4.65 8.58
C GLY A 95 -7.67 -4.23 10.03
N ASN A 96 -7.69 -5.19 10.93
CA ASN A 96 -8.24 -5.06 12.27
C ASN A 96 -7.23 -4.53 13.28
N VAL A 97 -7.72 -3.72 14.22
CA VAL A 97 -6.95 -3.27 15.39
C VAL A 97 -7.42 -4.06 16.61
N PRO A 98 -6.58 -4.87 17.24
CA PRO A 98 -6.98 -5.72 18.34
C PRO A 98 -7.43 -4.94 19.59
N LEU A 99 -6.62 -4.02 20.09
CA LEU A 99 -6.82 -3.27 21.34
C LEU A 99 -7.19 -4.19 22.52
N ASP A 100 -6.49 -5.30 22.63
CA ASP A 100 -6.77 -6.37 23.61
C ASP A 100 -5.59 -6.62 24.58
N GLY A 101 -4.46 -5.91 24.37
CA GLY A 101 -3.22 -6.16 25.12
C GLY A 101 -2.67 -7.57 24.89
N ASP A 102 -2.78 -8.07 23.68
CA ASP A 102 -2.38 -9.41 23.21
C ASP A 102 -3.13 -10.58 23.88
N ALA A 103 -4.25 -10.32 24.56
CA ALA A 103 -4.99 -11.35 25.28
C ALA A 103 -5.60 -12.42 24.34
N LEU A 104 -6.06 -12.01 23.14
CA LEU A 104 -6.63 -12.93 22.15
C LEU A 104 -5.58 -13.51 21.20
N LYS A 105 -4.34 -13.04 21.24
CA LYS A 105 -3.21 -13.62 20.52
C LYS A 105 -2.88 -15.00 21.10
N VAL A 106 -2.58 -15.96 20.23
CA VAL A 106 -2.16 -17.31 20.60
C VAL A 106 -0.76 -17.53 20.08
N GLU A 107 0.17 -17.77 20.99
CA GLU A 107 1.54 -18.11 20.62
C GLU A 107 1.60 -19.54 20.11
N LYS A 108 2.60 -19.86 19.30
CA LYS A 108 2.75 -21.20 18.70
C LYS A 108 2.85 -22.29 19.76
N GLU A 109 3.48 -21.99 20.87
CA GLU A 109 3.65 -22.88 22.04
C GLU A 109 2.33 -23.18 22.73
N ASP A 110 1.40 -22.21 22.73
CA ASP A 110 0.08 -22.33 23.37
C ASP A 110 -0.94 -23.09 22.50
N LEU A 111 -0.65 -23.36 21.23
CA LEU A 111 -1.59 -24.04 20.32
C LEU A 111 -2.03 -25.42 20.85
N ALA A 112 -1.17 -26.11 21.58
CA ALA A 112 -1.50 -27.41 22.18
C ALA A 112 -2.64 -27.28 23.22
N THR A 113 -2.72 -26.16 23.95
CA THR A 113 -3.77 -25.85 24.93
C THR A 113 -5.12 -25.64 24.26
N PHE A 114 -5.11 -25.13 23.03
CA PHE A 114 -6.31 -24.88 22.23
C PHE A 114 -6.58 -26.00 21.21
N LYS A 115 -6.10 -27.21 21.47
CA LYS A 115 -6.35 -28.36 20.59
C LYS A 115 -7.85 -28.54 20.36
N ASN A 116 -8.23 -28.61 19.07
CA ASN A 116 -9.64 -28.68 18.63
C ASN A 116 -10.47 -27.41 18.88
N CYS A 117 -9.87 -26.25 19.17
CA CYS A 117 -10.58 -24.99 19.20
C CYS A 117 -10.82 -24.47 17.76
N PRO A 118 -12.08 -24.44 17.27
CA PRO A 118 -12.37 -24.07 15.88
C PRO A 118 -12.21 -22.58 15.61
N TRP A 119 -11.94 -21.78 16.64
CA TRP A 119 -11.84 -20.31 16.56
C TRP A 119 -10.41 -19.80 16.47
N ILE A 120 -9.41 -20.71 16.40
CA ILE A 120 -8.04 -20.34 16.12
C ILE A 120 -7.93 -20.05 14.63
N LYS A 121 -7.52 -18.82 14.30
CA LYS A 121 -7.22 -18.39 12.93
C LYS A 121 -5.81 -17.85 12.83
N GLN A 122 -5.25 -17.83 11.62
CA GLN A 122 -3.98 -17.18 11.38
C GLN A 122 -4.16 -15.65 11.48
N LEU A 123 -3.23 -14.97 12.15
CA LEU A 123 -3.19 -13.52 12.25
C LEU A 123 -2.12 -12.98 11.31
N MET A 124 -2.51 -12.10 10.37
CA MET A 124 -1.65 -11.61 9.31
C MET A 124 -1.35 -10.12 9.47
N GLY A 125 -0.10 -9.79 9.78
CA GLY A 125 0.43 -8.45 9.69
C GLY A 125 1.41 -8.33 8.51
N GLY A 126 2.08 -7.18 8.39
CA GLY A 126 3.03 -6.95 7.31
C GLY A 126 4.22 -7.91 7.35
N ARG A 127 4.70 -8.26 8.52
CA ARG A 127 5.83 -9.19 8.69
C ARG A 127 5.44 -10.63 8.36
N GLU A 128 4.29 -11.08 8.84
CA GLU A 128 3.77 -12.42 8.57
C GLU A 128 3.54 -12.61 7.05
N LEU A 129 2.97 -11.60 6.39
CA LEU A 129 2.76 -11.62 4.94
C LEU A 129 4.07 -11.70 4.15
N LEU A 130 5.07 -10.94 4.57
CA LEU A 130 6.32 -10.81 3.81
C LEU A 130 7.29 -11.98 4.06
N HIS A 131 7.30 -12.54 5.27
CA HIS A 131 8.31 -13.53 5.70
C HIS A 131 7.74 -14.93 6.00
N ASN A 132 6.46 -15.17 5.66
CA ASN A 132 5.78 -16.45 5.92
C ASN A 132 5.80 -16.86 7.41
N GLU A 133 5.86 -15.86 8.32
CA GLU A 133 5.80 -16.10 9.75
C GLU A 133 4.39 -16.49 10.17
N LEU A 134 4.27 -17.42 11.09
CA LEU A 134 2.98 -17.88 11.60
C LEU A 134 2.68 -17.24 12.94
N ARG A 135 1.54 -16.58 13.02
CA ARG A 135 0.97 -16.00 14.22
C ARG A 135 -0.52 -16.33 14.27
N TYR A 136 -1.07 -16.54 15.44
CA TYR A 136 -2.44 -16.99 15.60
C TYR A 136 -3.25 -16.09 16.53
N VAL A 137 -4.57 -16.19 16.42
CA VAL A 137 -5.52 -15.41 17.22
C VAL A 137 -6.79 -16.21 17.48
N LEU A 138 -7.39 -16.00 18.64
CA LEU A 138 -8.77 -16.40 18.92
C LEU A 138 -9.72 -15.40 18.22
N TRP A 139 -10.33 -15.83 17.12
CA TRP A 139 -11.31 -15.05 16.38
C TRP A 139 -12.73 -15.46 16.79
N LEU A 140 -13.30 -14.69 17.74
CA LEU A 140 -14.56 -15.03 18.40
C LEU A 140 -15.76 -14.26 17.86
N VAL A 141 -15.62 -13.55 16.74
CA VAL A 141 -16.70 -12.79 16.09
C VAL A 141 -17.81 -13.76 15.66
N GLY A 142 -19.03 -13.52 16.15
CA GLY A 142 -20.20 -14.37 15.86
C GLY A 142 -20.27 -15.71 16.59
N VAL A 143 -19.32 -16.00 17.48
CA VAL A 143 -19.35 -17.21 18.30
C VAL A 143 -20.41 -17.09 19.37
N ASN A 144 -21.20 -18.17 19.58
CA ASN A 144 -22.22 -18.21 20.62
C ASN A 144 -21.53 -18.12 22.00
N PRO A 145 -21.96 -17.17 22.87
CA PRO A 145 -21.38 -17.02 24.21
C PRO A 145 -21.42 -18.30 25.05
N THR A 146 -22.43 -19.15 24.89
CA THR A 146 -22.50 -20.43 25.62
C THR A 146 -21.37 -21.40 25.25
N GLU A 147 -20.87 -21.34 24.01
CA GLU A 147 -19.74 -22.16 23.58
C GLU A 147 -18.41 -21.61 24.15
N ILE A 148 -18.29 -20.29 24.27
CA ILE A 148 -17.14 -19.64 24.91
C ILE A 148 -17.08 -20.04 26.39
N ILE A 149 -18.20 -20.00 27.10
CA ILE A 149 -18.29 -20.35 28.53
C ILE A 149 -17.91 -21.83 28.77
N LYS A 150 -18.21 -22.73 27.85
CA LYS A 150 -17.85 -24.16 27.93
C LYS A 150 -16.34 -24.39 27.75
N ASN A 151 -15.58 -23.41 27.26
CA ASN A 151 -14.14 -23.51 27.06
C ASN A 151 -13.41 -22.60 28.06
N PRO A 152 -12.91 -23.15 29.20
CA PRO A 152 -12.30 -22.36 30.27
C PRO A 152 -11.09 -21.55 29.81
N GLU A 153 -10.27 -22.08 28.90
CA GLU A 153 -9.08 -21.37 28.40
C GLU A 153 -9.44 -20.18 27.51
N VAL A 154 -10.47 -20.34 26.66
CA VAL A 154 -10.98 -19.26 25.85
C VAL A 154 -11.62 -18.19 26.74
N LEU A 155 -12.43 -18.60 27.71
CA LEU A 155 -13.08 -17.67 28.66
C LEU A 155 -12.06 -16.86 29.45
N LYS A 156 -10.97 -17.50 29.89
CA LYS A 156 -9.86 -16.83 30.58
C LYS A 156 -9.21 -15.73 29.70
N ARG A 157 -8.99 -16.00 28.42
CA ARG A 157 -8.44 -15.04 27.46
C ARG A 157 -9.41 -13.88 27.21
N VAL A 158 -10.71 -14.15 27.13
CA VAL A 158 -11.76 -13.13 26.98
C VAL A 158 -11.80 -12.20 28.19
N GLU A 159 -11.75 -12.76 29.42
CA GLU A 159 -11.72 -11.96 30.64
C GLU A 159 -10.41 -11.13 30.74
N GLN A 160 -9.28 -11.71 30.35
CA GLN A 160 -8.02 -10.96 30.28
C GLN A 160 -8.12 -9.79 29.29
N CYS A 161 -8.72 -9.99 28.12
CA CYS A 161 -8.99 -8.93 27.14
C CYS A 161 -9.84 -7.81 27.76
N ARG A 162 -10.90 -8.17 28.49
CA ARG A 162 -11.76 -7.23 29.19
C ARG A 162 -10.99 -6.40 30.20
N GLN A 163 -10.19 -7.03 31.05
CA GLN A 163 -9.38 -6.35 32.07
C GLN A 163 -8.32 -5.42 31.44
N ASN A 164 -7.63 -5.89 30.41
CA ASN A 164 -6.65 -5.08 29.68
C ASN A 164 -7.29 -3.82 29.12
N ARG A 165 -8.48 -3.90 28.53
CA ARG A 165 -9.21 -2.75 27.99
C ARG A 165 -9.66 -1.78 29.06
N LEU A 166 -10.15 -2.26 30.22
CA LEU A 166 -10.53 -1.41 31.35
C LEU A 166 -9.34 -0.64 31.94
N ALA A 167 -8.12 -1.22 31.88
CA ALA A 167 -6.89 -0.60 32.36
C ALA A 167 -6.31 0.46 31.39
N MET A 168 -6.80 0.55 30.16
CA MET A 168 -6.33 1.54 29.19
C MET A 168 -6.76 2.95 29.58
N LYS A 169 -5.93 3.97 29.20
CA LYS A 169 -6.25 5.39 29.49
C LYS A 169 -7.35 5.94 28.57
N ASP A 170 -7.45 5.42 27.35
CA ASP A 170 -8.40 5.88 26.35
C ASP A 170 -9.82 5.37 26.64
N LYS A 171 -10.76 6.29 26.82
CA LYS A 171 -12.17 5.97 27.11
C LYS A 171 -12.86 5.17 26.00
N GLY A 172 -12.45 5.39 24.75
CA GLY A 172 -12.97 4.61 23.62
C GLY A 172 -12.58 3.15 23.74
N THR A 173 -11.33 2.87 24.09
CA THR A 173 -10.83 1.51 24.35
C THR A 173 -11.47 0.89 25.59
N GLN A 174 -11.68 1.66 26.67
CA GLN A 174 -12.39 1.16 27.86
C GLN A 174 -13.81 0.69 27.52
N LYS A 175 -14.53 1.41 26.65
CA LYS A 175 -15.86 1.00 26.19
C LYS A 175 -15.86 -0.34 25.44
N LEU A 176 -14.77 -0.68 24.74
CA LEU A 176 -14.64 -1.99 24.07
C LEU A 176 -14.54 -3.17 25.07
N ALA A 177 -14.37 -2.92 26.37
CA ALA A 177 -14.45 -3.96 27.40
C ALA A 177 -15.86 -4.58 27.52
N GLU A 178 -16.89 -3.93 26.97
CA GLU A 178 -18.25 -4.48 26.87
C GLU A 178 -18.35 -5.60 25.81
N THR A 179 -17.41 -5.62 24.84
CA THR A 179 -17.35 -6.61 23.75
C THR A 179 -15.97 -7.28 23.68
N PRO A 180 -15.51 -7.97 24.73
CA PRO A 180 -14.15 -8.50 24.83
C PRO A 180 -13.84 -9.66 23.87
N THR A 181 -14.85 -10.18 23.19
CA THR A 181 -14.75 -11.25 22.18
C THR A 181 -14.43 -10.75 20.77
N THR A 182 -14.39 -9.43 20.56
CA THR A 182 -14.15 -8.85 19.24
C THR A 182 -12.97 -7.90 19.28
N PHE A 183 -12.28 -7.72 18.15
CA PHE A 183 -11.38 -6.60 17.94
C PHE A 183 -12.19 -5.29 17.80
N ARG A 184 -11.52 -4.14 17.81
CA ARG A 184 -12.19 -2.86 17.51
C ARG A 184 -12.88 -2.91 16.15
N ASP A 185 -12.20 -3.51 15.18
CA ASP A 185 -12.70 -3.72 13.83
C ASP A 185 -12.92 -5.23 13.62
N THR A 186 -13.86 -5.60 12.77
CA THR A 186 -14.21 -6.99 12.47
C THR A 186 -14.15 -7.28 10.98
N ASN A 187 -13.15 -6.70 10.30
CA ASN A 187 -12.95 -6.86 8.86
C ASN A 187 -12.32 -8.23 8.57
N ASN A 188 -13.14 -9.18 8.13
CA ASN A 188 -12.71 -10.52 7.72
C ASN A 188 -13.46 -10.95 6.46
N PRO A 189 -13.08 -10.45 5.27
CA PRO A 189 -13.73 -10.81 4.03
C PRO A 189 -13.49 -12.28 3.68
N LYS A 190 -14.45 -12.90 2.97
CA LYS A 190 -14.35 -14.29 2.55
C LYS A 190 -13.15 -14.53 1.62
N ASN A 191 -12.93 -13.62 0.68
CA ASN A 191 -11.78 -13.60 -0.21
C ASN A 191 -11.30 -12.17 -0.37
N TYR A 192 -10.02 -11.93 -0.37
CA TYR A 192 -9.48 -10.58 -0.53
C TYR A 192 -8.04 -10.57 -1.01
N ILE A 193 -7.67 -9.49 -1.69
CA ILE A 193 -6.25 -9.14 -1.89
C ILE A 193 -5.76 -8.43 -0.63
N ALA A 194 -4.65 -8.92 -0.09
CA ALA A 194 -3.93 -8.31 1.03
C ALA A 194 -2.67 -7.61 0.51
N LEU A 195 -2.43 -6.39 0.99
CA LEU A 195 -1.18 -5.68 0.75
C LEU A 195 -0.66 -5.03 2.03
N PRO A 196 0.67 -4.99 2.24
CA PRO A 196 1.25 -4.36 3.41
C PRO A 196 1.11 -2.83 3.33
N MET A 197 0.78 -2.19 4.46
CA MET A 197 0.68 -0.74 4.54
C MET A 197 2.05 -0.05 4.33
N VAL A 198 3.13 -0.72 4.68
CA VAL A 198 4.51 -0.22 4.48
C VAL A 198 5.29 -1.20 3.62
N SER A 199 5.96 -0.69 2.60
CA SER A 199 6.81 -1.47 1.71
C SER A 199 8.11 -0.75 1.43
N SER A 200 9.23 -1.50 1.37
CA SER A 200 10.55 -0.94 1.09
C SER A 200 10.58 -0.21 -0.25
N GLU A 201 11.25 0.94 -0.29
CA GLU A 201 11.50 1.72 -1.51
C GLU A 201 12.31 0.96 -2.57
N ARG A 202 13.06 -0.06 -2.13
CA ARG A 202 13.92 -0.88 -2.99
C ARG A 202 13.14 -1.91 -3.82
N ARG A 203 11.84 -2.07 -3.55
CA ARG A 203 10.99 -3.03 -4.27
C ARG A 203 10.45 -2.43 -5.55
N THR A 204 10.57 -3.17 -6.65
CA THR A 204 9.94 -2.79 -7.92
C THR A 204 8.42 -2.86 -7.82
N TYR A 205 7.88 -3.88 -7.15
CA TYR A 205 6.45 -4.08 -6.91
C TYR A 205 6.17 -4.28 -5.42
N ILE A 206 5.03 -3.78 -4.94
CA ILE A 206 4.55 -4.10 -3.58
C ILE A 206 4.08 -5.55 -3.57
N PRO A 207 4.61 -6.40 -2.67
CA PRO A 207 4.14 -7.77 -2.53
C PRO A 207 2.67 -7.79 -2.08
N MET A 208 1.82 -8.45 -2.84
CA MET A 208 0.40 -8.65 -2.54
C MET A 208 0.08 -10.14 -2.55
N ALA A 209 -0.92 -10.56 -1.78
CA ALA A 209 -1.38 -11.96 -1.77
C ALA A 209 -2.90 -12.04 -1.81
N TYR A 210 -3.42 -13.16 -2.33
CA TYR A 210 -4.81 -13.56 -2.12
C TYR A 210 -4.91 -14.32 -0.81
N LEU A 211 -5.85 -13.92 0.04
CA LEU A 211 -6.12 -14.54 1.33
C LEU A 211 -7.63 -14.82 1.47
N HIS A 212 -7.96 -15.68 2.42
CA HIS A 212 -9.31 -16.11 2.72
C HIS A 212 -9.68 -15.79 4.17
N ASP A 213 -10.92 -16.08 4.57
CA ASP A 213 -11.49 -15.76 5.88
C ASP A 213 -10.91 -16.60 7.03
N ASP A 214 -10.05 -17.57 6.77
CA ASP A 214 -9.23 -18.28 7.75
C ASP A 214 -8.01 -17.46 8.23
N VAL A 215 -7.69 -16.37 7.52
CA VAL A 215 -6.63 -15.43 7.84
C VAL A 215 -7.22 -14.09 8.27
N ILE A 216 -6.86 -13.60 9.46
CA ILE A 216 -7.35 -12.33 10.01
C ILE A 216 -6.31 -11.23 9.76
N PRO A 217 -6.58 -10.22 8.93
CA PRO A 217 -5.65 -9.13 8.65
C PRO A 217 -5.60 -8.15 9.83
N THR A 218 -4.38 -7.79 10.25
CA THR A 218 -4.16 -6.68 11.20
C THR A 218 -4.16 -5.33 10.48
N ASN A 219 -4.18 -4.23 11.23
CA ASN A 219 -4.08 -2.86 10.72
C ASN A 219 -2.78 -2.53 9.95
N GLN A 220 -1.84 -3.44 9.91
CA GLN A 220 -0.65 -3.34 9.05
C GLN A 220 -0.90 -3.81 7.61
N ILE A 221 -2.06 -4.43 7.38
CA ILE A 221 -2.51 -4.92 6.08
C ILE A 221 -3.73 -4.10 5.64
N GLN A 222 -3.76 -3.76 4.37
CA GLN A 222 -4.96 -3.29 3.68
C GLN A 222 -5.57 -4.44 2.89
N THR A 223 -6.90 -4.50 2.86
CA THR A 223 -7.66 -5.57 2.21
C THR A 223 -8.52 -5.02 1.10
N ILE A 224 -8.62 -5.74 -0.01
CA ILE A 224 -9.55 -5.44 -1.09
C ILE A 224 -10.48 -6.65 -1.24
N PRO A 225 -11.67 -6.59 -0.60
CA PRO A 225 -12.65 -7.67 -0.66
C PRO A 225 -13.12 -7.93 -2.09
N GLU A 226 -13.34 -9.21 -2.42
CA GLU A 226 -13.91 -9.67 -3.71
C GLU A 226 -13.17 -9.15 -4.96
N ALA A 227 -11.90 -8.78 -4.82
CA ALA A 227 -11.10 -8.35 -5.94
C ALA A 227 -10.75 -9.53 -6.85
N SER A 228 -10.87 -9.34 -8.18
CA SER A 228 -10.53 -10.35 -9.20
C SER A 228 -9.05 -10.31 -9.58
N LEU A 229 -8.61 -11.25 -10.41
CA LEU A 229 -7.29 -11.26 -11.02
C LEU A 229 -7.01 -10.00 -11.84
N TYR A 230 -8.02 -9.38 -12.44
CA TYR A 230 -7.88 -8.08 -13.10
C TYR A 230 -7.37 -7.01 -12.12
N HIS A 231 -8.00 -6.89 -10.96
CA HIS A 231 -7.57 -5.92 -9.94
C HIS A 231 -6.15 -6.22 -9.44
N PHE A 232 -5.85 -7.51 -9.23
CA PHE A 232 -4.50 -7.95 -8.85
C PHE A 232 -3.46 -7.58 -9.91
N GLY A 233 -3.74 -7.83 -11.19
CA GLY A 233 -2.84 -7.52 -12.30
C GLY A 233 -2.57 -6.01 -12.42
N VAL A 234 -3.62 -5.18 -12.37
CA VAL A 234 -3.46 -3.72 -12.43
C VAL A 234 -2.64 -3.20 -11.24
N LEU A 235 -2.92 -3.66 -10.01
CA LEU A 235 -2.21 -3.23 -8.81
C LEU A 235 -0.75 -3.71 -8.77
N ASN A 236 -0.44 -4.85 -9.41
CA ASN A 236 0.92 -5.38 -9.55
C ASN A 236 1.61 -4.94 -10.85
N SER A 237 1.22 -3.80 -11.44
CA SER A 237 1.82 -3.25 -12.65
C SER A 237 2.68 -2.02 -12.36
N LEU A 238 3.60 -1.71 -13.29
CA LEU A 238 4.39 -0.48 -13.25
C LEU A 238 3.52 0.79 -13.33
N MET A 239 2.35 0.74 -13.94
CA MET A 239 1.39 1.86 -13.94
C MET A 239 0.96 2.22 -12.52
N HIS A 240 0.53 1.23 -11.73
CA HIS A 240 0.14 1.48 -10.33
C HIS A 240 1.36 1.81 -9.46
N MET A 241 2.49 1.18 -9.69
CA MET A 241 3.72 1.43 -8.94
C MET A 241 4.24 2.85 -9.15
N ALA A 242 4.23 3.36 -10.39
CA ALA A 242 4.61 4.74 -10.70
C ALA A 242 3.68 5.74 -9.99
N TRP A 243 2.37 5.55 -10.09
CA TRP A 243 1.39 6.34 -9.35
C TRP A 243 1.64 6.33 -7.85
N MET A 244 1.77 5.13 -7.27
CA MET A 244 1.99 4.96 -5.84
C MET A 244 3.26 5.68 -5.39
N ARG A 245 4.38 5.53 -6.10
CA ARG A 245 5.65 6.20 -5.79
C ARG A 245 5.52 7.72 -5.79
N ALA A 246 4.75 8.26 -6.73
CA ALA A 246 4.54 9.70 -6.86
C ALA A 246 3.68 10.30 -5.74
N VAL A 247 2.60 9.62 -5.33
CA VAL A 247 1.57 10.21 -4.46
C VAL A 247 1.55 9.70 -3.03
N CYS A 248 2.22 8.58 -2.72
CA CYS A 248 2.17 8.00 -1.38
C CYS A 248 2.99 8.79 -0.37
N GLY A 249 2.60 8.68 0.90
CA GLY A 249 3.45 9.13 2.01
C GLY A 249 4.67 8.24 2.20
N ARG A 250 5.64 8.73 2.97
CA ARG A 250 6.84 7.99 3.35
C ARG A 250 6.91 7.76 4.85
N LEU A 251 7.45 6.61 5.23
CA LEU A 251 7.85 6.32 6.60
C LEU A 251 9.37 6.07 6.60
N LYS A 252 10.15 7.07 6.98
CA LYS A 252 11.58 7.16 6.66
C LYS A 252 11.75 7.12 5.12
N GLY A 253 12.50 6.16 4.56
CA GLY A 253 12.59 5.94 3.11
C GLY A 253 11.44 5.11 2.52
N ASP A 254 10.82 4.25 3.30
CA ASP A 254 9.84 3.28 2.84
C ASP A 254 8.50 3.91 2.41
N TYR A 255 7.84 3.31 1.43
CA TYR A 255 6.51 3.72 0.99
C TYR A 255 5.46 3.39 2.04
N ARG A 256 4.69 4.41 2.48
CA ARG A 256 3.51 4.23 3.33
C ARG A 256 2.26 4.32 2.47
N TYR A 257 1.78 3.18 2.02
CA TYR A 257 0.59 3.08 1.18
C TYR A 257 -0.66 3.53 1.94
N SER A 258 -1.37 4.53 1.42
CA SER A 258 -2.64 5.01 1.96
C SER A 258 -3.76 4.74 0.97
N LYS A 259 -4.81 4.03 1.41
CA LYS A 259 -5.99 3.80 0.57
C LYS A 259 -6.64 5.12 0.13
N ASP A 260 -6.67 6.13 1.01
CA ASP A 260 -7.37 7.39 0.78
C ASP A 260 -6.65 8.33 -0.19
N ILE A 261 -5.33 8.16 -0.35
CA ILE A 261 -4.50 8.93 -1.29
C ILE A 261 -4.15 8.10 -2.53
N VAL A 262 -3.64 6.88 -2.33
CA VAL A 262 -3.11 6.07 -3.44
C VAL A 262 -4.23 5.34 -4.17
N TYR A 263 -4.94 4.44 -3.50
CA TYR A 263 -5.91 3.56 -4.11
C TYR A 263 -7.16 4.29 -4.60
N ASN A 264 -7.74 5.12 -3.73
CA ASN A 264 -9.02 5.79 -4.03
C ASN A 264 -8.89 6.89 -5.10
N ASN A 265 -7.69 7.36 -5.37
CA ASN A 265 -7.42 8.37 -6.40
C ASN A 265 -6.79 7.78 -7.67
N PHE A 266 -6.46 6.49 -7.69
CA PHE A 266 -5.84 5.86 -8.85
C PHE A 266 -6.79 5.88 -10.05
N PRO A 267 -6.39 6.43 -11.20
CA PRO A 267 -7.19 6.47 -12.40
C PRO A 267 -7.08 5.14 -13.16
N TRP A 268 -7.93 4.17 -12.80
CA TRP A 268 -7.92 2.84 -13.40
C TRP A 268 -8.15 2.90 -14.92
N CYS A 269 -7.57 1.96 -15.66
CA CYS A 269 -7.88 1.79 -17.06
C CYS A 269 -9.32 1.32 -17.27
N ASN A 270 -9.87 1.59 -18.44
CA ASN A 270 -11.17 1.09 -18.88
C ASN A 270 -10.95 0.05 -20.01
N PRO A 271 -10.62 -1.21 -19.68
CA PRO A 271 -10.26 -2.23 -20.65
C PRO A 271 -11.48 -2.75 -21.42
N THR A 272 -11.27 -3.18 -22.65
CA THR A 272 -12.20 -4.09 -23.33
C THR A 272 -12.18 -5.45 -22.62
N GLU A 273 -13.19 -6.29 -22.85
CA GLU A 273 -13.23 -7.67 -22.30
C GLU A 273 -11.98 -8.48 -22.67
N ALA A 274 -11.49 -8.35 -23.90
CA ALA A 274 -10.27 -9.02 -24.34
C ALA A 274 -9.02 -8.54 -23.58
N GLN A 275 -8.90 -7.24 -23.32
CA GLN A 275 -7.81 -6.68 -22.55
C GLN A 275 -7.89 -7.09 -21.08
N LYS A 276 -9.09 -7.13 -20.50
CA LYS A 276 -9.33 -7.59 -19.13
C LYS A 276 -8.92 -9.06 -18.98
N THR A 277 -9.35 -9.93 -19.90
CA THR A 277 -8.97 -11.35 -19.93
C THR A 277 -7.43 -11.51 -20.04
N GLU A 278 -6.77 -10.68 -20.85
CA GLU A 278 -5.31 -10.74 -20.97
C GLU A 278 -4.61 -10.30 -19.67
N ILE A 279 -5.09 -9.25 -19.00
CA ILE A 279 -4.57 -8.84 -17.67
C ILE A 279 -4.79 -9.97 -16.65
N GLU A 280 -5.96 -10.60 -16.62
CA GLU A 280 -6.25 -11.72 -15.72
C GLU A 280 -5.32 -12.91 -15.97
N ARG A 281 -5.05 -13.23 -17.24
CA ARG A 281 -4.12 -14.29 -17.64
C ARG A 281 -2.68 -13.98 -17.18
N THR A 282 -2.21 -12.75 -17.37
CA THR A 282 -0.85 -12.35 -16.95
C THR A 282 -0.74 -12.23 -15.42
N ALA A 283 -1.79 -11.81 -14.76
CA ALA A 283 -1.89 -11.80 -13.30
C ALA A 283 -1.81 -13.22 -12.70
N GLN A 284 -2.51 -14.17 -13.32
CA GLN A 284 -2.43 -15.58 -12.94
C GLN A 284 -1.01 -16.13 -13.13
N ALA A 285 -0.33 -15.77 -14.21
CA ALA A 285 1.06 -16.19 -14.46
C ALA A 285 2.03 -15.67 -13.38
N ILE A 286 1.79 -14.50 -12.78
CA ILE A 286 2.58 -14.00 -11.63
C ILE A 286 2.43 -14.95 -10.44
N LEU A 287 1.20 -15.37 -10.13
CA LEU A 287 0.94 -16.30 -9.02
C LEU A 287 1.57 -17.67 -9.28
N GLU A 288 1.44 -18.20 -10.49
CA GLU A 288 2.06 -19.46 -10.90
C GLU A 288 3.61 -19.39 -10.83
N ALA A 289 4.20 -18.28 -11.25
CA ALA A 289 5.64 -18.09 -11.17
C ALA A 289 6.14 -18.07 -9.71
N ARG A 290 5.37 -17.56 -8.75
CA ARG A 290 5.70 -17.64 -7.32
C ARG A 290 5.72 -19.08 -6.80
N GLU A 291 4.81 -19.92 -7.30
CA GLU A 291 4.73 -21.34 -6.90
C GLU A 291 5.96 -22.16 -7.31
N LEU A 292 6.75 -21.68 -8.27
CA LEU A 292 8.03 -22.32 -8.63
C LEU A 292 9.10 -22.14 -7.53
N TYR A 293 8.92 -21.16 -6.66
CA TYR A 293 9.87 -20.77 -5.61
C TYR A 293 9.27 -20.87 -4.21
N LYS A 294 8.66 -22.01 -3.88
CA LYS A 294 7.90 -22.25 -2.63
C LYS A 294 8.69 -22.01 -1.36
N ASP A 295 10.01 -22.18 -1.41
CA ASP A 295 10.90 -21.99 -0.27
C ASP A 295 11.25 -20.53 -0.02
N ALA A 296 10.97 -19.62 -0.99
CA ALA A 296 11.22 -18.20 -0.87
C ALA A 296 9.98 -17.48 -0.34
N CYS A 297 10.18 -16.56 0.60
CA CYS A 297 9.12 -15.69 1.08
C CYS A 297 8.90 -14.48 0.14
N LEU A 298 7.78 -13.77 0.29
CA LEU A 298 7.50 -12.60 -0.55
C LEU A 298 8.55 -11.50 -0.40
N ALA A 299 9.19 -11.37 0.77
CA ALA A 299 10.27 -10.39 0.96
C ALA A 299 11.49 -10.70 0.10
N GLU A 300 11.80 -11.96 -0.12
CA GLU A 300 12.90 -12.43 -0.97
C GLU A 300 12.54 -12.32 -2.45
N LEU A 301 11.35 -12.81 -2.85
CA LEU A 301 10.86 -12.77 -4.23
C LEU A 301 10.80 -11.32 -4.78
N TYR A 302 10.46 -10.35 -3.93
CA TYR A 302 10.28 -8.95 -4.29
C TYR A 302 11.37 -8.03 -3.72
N GLY A 303 12.49 -8.60 -3.26
CA GLY A 303 13.65 -7.86 -2.77
C GLY A 303 14.51 -7.29 -3.92
N GLU A 304 15.66 -6.74 -3.56
CA GLU A 304 16.64 -6.21 -4.52
C GLU A 304 17.13 -7.27 -5.52
N ASN A 305 17.09 -8.53 -5.12
CA ASN A 305 17.52 -9.68 -5.92
C ASN A 305 16.38 -10.31 -6.75
N MET A 306 15.28 -9.61 -6.96
CA MET A 306 14.15 -10.11 -7.79
C MET A 306 14.60 -10.60 -9.17
N TYR A 307 15.68 -10.06 -9.70
CA TYR A 307 16.26 -10.47 -11.00
C TYR A 307 16.73 -11.93 -11.04
N LEU A 308 16.97 -12.57 -9.87
CA LEU A 308 17.31 -13.99 -9.79
C LEU A 308 16.10 -14.92 -10.00
N PHE A 309 14.89 -14.41 -9.84
CA PHE A 309 13.63 -15.13 -10.03
C PHE A 309 13.10 -14.84 -11.44
N ALA A 310 13.77 -15.43 -12.44
CA ALA A 310 13.58 -15.08 -13.85
C ALA A 310 12.13 -15.25 -14.34
N GLU A 311 11.45 -16.32 -13.95
CA GLU A 311 10.06 -16.59 -14.33
C GLU A 311 9.12 -15.56 -13.71
N LEU A 312 9.33 -15.18 -12.44
CA LEU A 312 8.55 -14.14 -11.77
C LEU A 312 8.75 -12.78 -12.44
N LYS A 313 9.99 -12.40 -12.73
CA LYS A 313 10.31 -11.17 -13.45
C LYS A 313 9.63 -11.13 -14.82
N LYS A 314 9.74 -12.20 -15.61
CA LYS A 314 9.10 -12.32 -16.92
C LYS A 314 7.57 -12.22 -16.85
N ALA A 315 6.95 -12.83 -15.83
CA ALA A 315 5.52 -12.74 -15.61
C ALA A 315 5.07 -11.29 -15.32
N HIS A 316 5.80 -10.56 -14.49
CA HIS A 316 5.53 -9.15 -14.23
C HIS A 316 5.71 -8.29 -15.48
N GLU A 317 6.79 -8.46 -16.25
CA GLU A 317 7.00 -7.73 -17.51
C GLU A 317 5.88 -7.98 -18.54
N ALA A 318 5.32 -9.19 -18.57
CA ALA A 318 4.17 -9.51 -19.41
C ALA A 318 2.90 -8.80 -18.92
N ASN A 319 2.69 -8.77 -17.60
CA ASN A 319 1.57 -8.08 -16.98
C ASN A 319 1.64 -6.57 -17.18
N ASP A 320 2.82 -5.97 -17.05
CA ASP A 320 3.03 -4.54 -17.31
C ASP A 320 2.60 -4.15 -18.71
N LYS A 321 3.04 -4.93 -19.72
CA LYS A 321 2.66 -4.72 -21.12
C LYS A 321 1.14 -4.86 -21.35
N ALA A 322 0.49 -5.83 -20.69
CA ALA A 322 -0.94 -6.03 -20.78
C ALA A 322 -1.72 -4.84 -20.19
N VAL A 323 -1.27 -4.35 -19.04
CA VAL A 323 -1.89 -3.18 -18.38
C VAL A 323 -1.65 -1.90 -19.19
N GLU A 324 -0.43 -1.62 -19.62
CA GLU A 324 -0.13 -0.45 -20.47
C GLU A 324 -0.98 -0.45 -21.74
N LYS A 325 -1.13 -1.62 -22.41
CA LYS A 325 -2.01 -1.77 -23.56
C LYS A 325 -3.47 -1.44 -23.25
N ALA A 326 -3.94 -1.73 -22.04
CA ALA A 326 -5.28 -1.37 -21.60
C ALA A 326 -5.46 0.14 -21.38
N TYR A 327 -4.38 0.85 -21.09
CA TYR A 327 -4.34 2.33 -21.10
C TYR A 327 -4.20 2.91 -22.52
N GLY A 328 -3.99 2.06 -23.55
CA GLY A 328 -3.88 2.47 -24.95
C GLY A 328 -2.51 3.06 -25.32
N ARG A 329 -1.50 2.93 -24.48
CA ARG A 329 -0.16 3.49 -24.69
C ARG A 329 0.91 2.63 -24.03
N THR A 330 2.14 2.73 -24.53
CA THR A 330 3.36 2.21 -23.87
C THR A 330 4.19 3.38 -23.35
N PHE A 331 4.98 3.14 -22.31
CA PHE A 331 5.75 4.17 -21.62
C PHE A 331 7.20 3.74 -21.47
N SER A 332 8.12 4.72 -21.59
CA SER A 332 9.56 4.46 -21.50
C SER A 332 10.07 4.44 -20.06
N ASN A 333 9.40 5.19 -19.16
CA ASN A 333 9.81 5.38 -17.76
C ASN A 333 8.63 5.71 -16.86
N ASP A 334 8.87 5.80 -15.55
CA ASP A 334 7.85 6.11 -14.55
C ASP A 334 7.33 7.55 -14.66
N ASP A 335 8.15 8.51 -15.05
CA ASP A 335 7.74 9.91 -15.18
C ASP A 335 6.66 10.08 -16.27
N GLU A 336 6.84 9.40 -17.42
CA GLU A 336 5.81 9.37 -18.47
C GLU A 336 4.52 8.71 -18.00
N ARG A 337 4.61 7.62 -17.20
CA ARG A 337 3.43 6.96 -16.60
C ARG A 337 2.69 7.90 -15.66
N VAL A 338 3.42 8.59 -14.79
CA VAL A 338 2.83 9.51 -13.82
C VAL A 338 2.20 10.72 -14.50
N ALA A 339 2.88 11.34 -15.47
CA ALA A 339 2.34 12.45 -16.23
C ALA A 339 1.01 12.08 -16.90
N PHE A 340 0.96 10.92 -17.58
CA PHE A 340 -0.26 10.40 -18.18
C PHE A 340 -1.36 10.10 -17.15
N LEU A 341 -1.02 9.50 -16.02
CA LEU A 341 -1.99 9.20 -14.96
C LEU A 341 -2.53 10.48 -14.32
N PHE A 342 -1.73 11.53 -14.20
CA PHE A 342 -2.20 12.83 -13.74
C PHE A 342 -3.18 13.48 -14.73
N GLU A 343 -2.94 13.38 -16.04
CA GLU A 343 -3.92 13.80 -17.04
C GLU A 343 -5.24 13.07 -16.89
N LYS A 344 -5.20 11.72 -16.74
CA LYS A 344 -6.38 10.89 -16.51
C LYS A 344 -7.10 11.22 -15.20
N TYR A 345 -6.37 11.49 -14.13
CA TYR A 345 -6.94 11.93 -12.87
C TYR A 345 -7.72 13.24 -13.02
N VAL A 346 -7.16 14.22 -13.74
CA VAL A 346 -7.84 15.48 -14.02
C VAL A 346 -9.11 15.28 -14.86
N GLU A 347 -9.06 14.42 -15.87
CA GLU A 347 -10.24 14.08 -16.69
C GLU A 347 -11.38 13.50 -15.84
N LEU A 348 -11.06 12.60 -14.89
CA LEU A 348 -12.04 11.94 -14.03
C LEU A 348 -12.54 12.80 -12.86
N THR A 349 -11.87 13.90 -12.56
CA THR A 349 -12.23 14.79 -11.41
C THR A 349 -12.84 16.12 -11.81
N LYS A 350 -12.94 16.42 -13.11
CA LYS A 350 -13.71 17.53 -13.67
C LYS A 350 -15.20 17.25 -13.58
#